data_2f169de90d8afaf0e76319784ec8038e
#
_entry.id   2f169de90d8afaf0e76319784ec8038e
#
_cell.length_a   1.000
_cell.length_b   1.000
_cell.length_c   1.000
_cell.angle_alpha   90.00
_cell.angle_beta   90.00
_cell.angle_gamma   90.00
#
_symmetry.space_group_name_H-M   'P 1'
#
loop_
_entity.id
_entity.type
_entity.pdbx_description
1 polymer ?
#
loop_
_entity_poly.entity_id
_entity_poly.type
_entity_poly.pdbx_seq_one_letter_code
_entity_poly.pdbx_strand_id
1 'polypeptide(L)'
;VGARGLMQIMPATGRWIARRRGIGPFRPASLEDPGTNLDFGTWYMRHVLDRLDGSILLASAGYNAGPGRPARWRGLVGRPVDGALFAELIPFNETRNYVQNVIANTAAYAALLRGEPLRLRPLLGTVAPAGASTRPGEDEPQPAPGPLDEIARR
;
A
#
# COMPACT_ATOMS: atom_id res chain seq x y z
N VAL A 1 19.77 4.77 4.21
CA VAL A 1 18.49 5.34 4.63
C VAL A 1 17.47 5.37 3.48
N GLY A 2 17.19 4.35 2.75
CA GLY A 2 16.23 4.37 1.64
C GLY A 2 15.54 3.03 1.48
N ALA A 3 14.48 3.00 0.69
CA ALA A 3 13.85 1.78 0.24
C ALA A 3 14.85 0.95 -0.57
N ARG A 4 14.76 -0.39 -0.51
CA ARG A 4 15.72 -1.32 -1.10
C ARG A 4 15.06 -2.36 -1.96
N GLY A 5 15.76 -2.79 -3.01
CA GLY A 5 15.40 -3.87 -3.90
C GLY A 5 14.20 -3.60 -4.79
N LEU A 6 13.75 -4.63 -5.50
CA LEU A 6 12.68 -4.55 -6.50
C LEU A 6 11.34 -4.06 -5.95
N MET A 7 11.01 -4.48 -4.74
CA MET A 7 9.77 -4.10 -4.06
C MET A 7 9.90 -2.83 -3.21
N GLN A 8 11.06 -2.16 -3.24
CA GLN A 8 11.29 -0.89 -2.54
C GLN A 8 10.91 -0.93 -1.05
N ILE A 9 11.42 -1.93 -0.32
CA ILE A 9 11.08 -2.13 1.09
C ILE A 9 11.99 -1.27 1.96
N MET A 10 11.39 -0.49 2.85
CA MET A 10 12.13 0.26 3.87
C MET A 10 12.76 -0.71 4.90
N PRO A 11 13.99 -0.45 5.38
CA PRO A 11 14.64 -1.30 6.38
C PRO A 11 13.84 -1.51 7.66
N ALA A 12 13.08 -0.51 8.09
CA ALA A 12 12.19 -0.62 9.24
C ALA A 12 11.04 -1.61 8.97
N THR A 13 10.44 -1.53 7.78
CA THR A 13 9.40 -2.46 7.33
C THR A 13 9.95 -3.88 7.21
N GLY A 14 11.14 -4.05 6.62
CA GLY A 14 11.79 -5.36 6.53
C GLY A 14 12.03 -6.00 7.89
N ARG A 15 12.50 -5.21 8.88
CA ARG A 15 12.68 -5.69 10.26
C ARG A 15 11.35 -6.09 10.90
N TRP A 16 10.31 -5.31 10.68
CA TRP A 16 8.97 -5.62 11.19
C TRP A 16 8.41 -6.90 10.55
N ILE A 17 8.54 -7.09 9.23
CA ILE A 17 8.14 -8.31 8.52
C ILE A 17 8.87 -9.53 9.10
N ALA A 18 10.20 -9.45 9.25
CA ALA A 18 11.00 -10.54 9.79
C ALA A 18 10.53 -10.97 11.18
N ARG A 19 10.27 -10.00 12.08
CA ARG A 19 9.72 -10.29 13.41
C ARG A 19 8.34 -10.95 13.34
N ARG A 20 7.44 -10.42 12.51
CA ARG A 20 6.08 -10.95 12.35
C ARG A 20 6.06 -12.38 11.83
N ARG A 21 7.02 -12.73 10.99
CA ARG A 21 7.14 -14.06 10.37
C ARG A 21 8.05 -15.01 11.14
N GLY A 22 8.63 -14.59 12.26
CA GLY A 22 9.58 -15.41 13.03
C GLY A 22 10.87 -15.71 12.27
N ILE A 23 11.25 -14.87 11.28
CA ILE A 23 12.48 -15.03 10.52
C ILE A 23 13.64 -14.50 11.37
N GLY A 24 14.63 -15.37 11.61
CA GLY A 24 15.82 -15.08 12.43
C GLY A 24 16.64 -13.90 11.91
N PRO A 25 17.81 -13.58 12.48
CA PRO A 25 18.33 -12.22 12.55
C PRO A 25 18.28 -11.50 11.20
N PHE A 26 17.43 -10.47 11.13
CA PHE A 26 17.26 -9.65 9.93
C PHE A 26 18.38 -8.60 9.81
N ARG A 27 18.99 -8.55 8.65
CA ARG A 27 19.95 -7.51 8.26
C ARG A 27 19.37 -6.67 7.11
N PRO A 28 19.44 -5.33 7.14
CA PRO A 28 18.94 -4.49 6.04
C PRO A 28 19.52 -4.86 4.67
N ALA A 29 20.77 -5.33 4.63
CA ALA A 29 21.41 -5.78 3.39
C ALA A 29 20.71 -7.00 2.75
N SER A 30 20.00 -7.83 3.52
CA SER A 30 19.26 -8.96 2.93
C SER A 30 18.14 -8.53 2.00
N LEU A 31 17.68 -7.27 2.08
CA LEU A 31 16.70 -6.72 1.13
C LEU A 31 17.31 -6.42 -0.25
N GLU A 32 18.61 -6.54 -0.43
CA GLU A 32 19.28 -6.41 -1.73
C GLU A 32 19.23 -7.72 -2.52
N ASP A 33 19.01 -8.85 -1.83
CA ASP A 33 18.76 -10.12 -2.49
C ASP A 33 17.34 -10.12 -3.10
N PRO A 34 17.23 -10.34 -4.44
CA PRO A 34 15.95 -10.29 -5.14
C PRO A 34 14.90 -11.26 -4.58
N GLY A 35 15.30 -12.48 -4.22
CA GLY A 35 14.40 -13.49 -3.67
C GLY A 35 13.79 -13.07 -2.34
N THR A 36 14.64 -12.64 -1.41
CA THR A 36 14.20 -12.11 -0.11
C THR A 36 13.32 -10.86 -0.27
N ASN A 37 13.69 -9.98 -1.19
CA ASN A 37 12.97 -8.74 -1.42
C ASN A 37 11.57 -9.01 -1.96
N LEU A 38 11.43 -9.89 -2.95
CA LEU A 38 10.14 -10.30 -3.51
C LEU A 38 9.27 -11.02 -2.46
N ASP A 39 9.85 -11.95 -1.70
CA ASP A 39 9.14 -12.67 -0.64
C ASP A 39 8.60 -11.70 0.42
N PHE A 40 9.42 -10.79 0.90
CA PHE A 40 9.00 -9.80 1.91
C PHE A 40 7.97 -8.82 1.35
N GLY A 41 8.20 -8.31 0.13
CA GLY A 41 7.32 -7.31 -0.48
C GLY A 41 5.95 -7.86 -0.82
N THR A 42 5.87 -9.08 -1.34
CA THR A 42 4.59 -9.73 -1.66
C THR A 42 3.83 -10.09 -0.39
N TRP A 43 4.53 -10.58 0.64
CA TRP A 43 3.92 -10.82 1.95
C TRP A 43 3.36 -9.52 2.55
N TYR A 44 4.13 -8.42 2.49
CA TYR A 44 3.67 -7.13 3.01
C TYR A 44 2.48 -6.58 2.21
N MET A 45 2.50 -6.70 0.89
CA MET A 45 1.37 -6.31 0.05
C MET A 45 0.11 -7.10 0.44
N ARG A 46 0.23 -8.41 0.66
CA ARG A 46 -0.90 -9.24 1.14
C ARG A 46 -1.41 -8.76 2.49
N HIS A 47 -0.51 -8.50 3.44
CA HIS A 47 -0.87 -7.97 4.75
C HIS A 47 -1.63 -6.65 4.65
N VAL A 48 -1.16 -5.72 3.82
CA VAL A 48 -1.82 -4.41 3.60
C VAL A 48 -3.19 -4.58 2.93
N LEU A 49 -3.29 -5.51 1.96
CA LEU A 49 -4.54 -5.82 1.28
C LEU A 49 -5.60 -6.35 2.26
N ASP A 50 -5.21 -7.28 3.12
CA ASP A 50 -6.11 -7.85 4.13
C ASP A 50 -6.58 -6.79 5.14
N ARG A 51 -5.70 -5.88 5.51
CA ARG A 51 -6.03 -4.76 6.42
C ARG A 51 -6.95 -3.71 5.83
N LEU A 52 -7.00 -3.61 4.52
CA LEU A 52 -7.81 -2.62 3.79
C LEU A 52 -8.97 -3.28 3.02
N ASP A 53 -9.51 -4.35 3.60
CA ASP A 53 -10.71 -5.08 3.15
C ASP A 53 -10.61 -5.57 1.70
N GLY A 54 -9.43 -5.96 1.25
CA GLY A 54 -9.19 -6.47 -0.09
C GLY A 54 -9.23 -5.41 -1.20
N SER A 55 -9.29 -4.13 -0.87
CA SER A 55 -9.25 -3.04 -1.86
C SER A 55 -7.86 -2.88 -2.44
N ILE A 56 -7.70 -3.23 -3.72
CA ILE A 56 -6.44 -3.09 -4.46
C ILE A 56 -5.98 -1.62 -4.49
N LEU A 57 -6.91 -0.70 -4.67
CA LEU A 57 -6.66 0.74 -4.67
C LEU A 57 -6.08 1.20 -3.33
N LEU A 58 -6.77 0.88 -2.23
CA LEU A 58 -6.33 1.27 -0.89
C LEU A 58 -5.03 0.56 -0.49
N ALA A 59 -4.87 -0.71 -0.89
CA ALA A 59 -3.65 -1.47 -0.63
C ALA A 59 -2.45 -0.88 -1.37
N SER A 60 -2.60 -0.46 -2.62
CA SER A 60 -1.55 0.24 -3.38
C SER A 60 -1.17 1.55 -2.68
N ALA A 61 -2.16 2.35 -2.27
CA ALA A 61 -1.91 3.56 -1.50
C ALA A 61 -1.21 3.25 -0.16
N GLY A 62 -1.63 2.20 0.54
CA GLY A 62 -1.07 1.76 1.81
C GLY A 62 0.35 1.21 1.69
N TYR A 63 0.68 0.56 0.59
CA TYR A 63 2.03 0.09 0.32
C TYR A 63 3.03 1.25 0.19
N ASN A 64 2.65 2.29 -0.54
CA ASN A 64 3.49 3.48 -0.74
C ASN A 64 3.51 4.40 0.51
N ALA A 65 2.34 4.72 1.06
CA ALA A 65 2.21 5.73 2.10
C ALA A 65 2.08 5.17 3.53
N GLY A 66 2.08 3.84 3.69
CA GLY A 66 1.73 3.16 4.93
C GLY A 66 0.21 3.01 5.10
N PRO A 67 -0.28 1.87 5.60
CA PRO A 67 -1.70 1.52 5.58
C PRO A 67 -2.58 2.41 6.48
N GLY A 68 -2.01 3.09 7.45
CA GLY A 68 -2.74 4.02 8.30
C GLY A 68 -3.29 5.25 7.56
N ARG A 69 -2.61 5.70 6.50
CA ARG A 69 -3.05 6.85 5.70
C ARG A 69 -4.30 6.58 4.89
N PRO A 70 -4.35 5.57 4.00
CA PRO A 70 -5.57 5.27 3.26
C PRO A 70 -6.73 4.87 4.17
N ALA A 71 -6.48 4.21 5.31
CA ALA A 71 -7.51 3.95 6.31
C ALA A 71 -8.12 5.25 6.87
N ARG A 72 -7.28 6.26 7.13
CA ARG A 72 -7.74 7.59 7.56
C ARG A 72 -8.47 8.32 6.45
N TRP A 73 -7.94 8.32 5.22
CA TRP A 73 -8.57 9.03 4.09
C TRP A 73 -9.96 8.47 3.77
N ARG A 74 -10.13 7.14 3.79
CA ARG A 74 -11.46 6.55 3.59
C ARG A 74 -12.41 6.82 4.75
N GLY A 75 -11.91 7.09 5.95
CA GLY A 75 -12.72 7.53 7.08
C GLY A 75 -13.33 8.92 6.91
N LEU A 76 -12.79 9.73 5.99
CA LEU A 76 -13.31 11.06 5.68
C LEU A 76 -14.45 11.03 4.67
N VAL A 77 -14.67 9.92 3.95
CA VAL A 77 -15.80 9.76 3.05
C VAL A 77 -17.04 9.33 3.85
N GLY A 78 -18.10 10.10 3.78
CA GLY A 78 -19.36 9.81 4.51
C GLY A 78 -20.25 8.76 3.86
N ARG A 79 -19.89 8.29 2.65
CA ARG A 79 -20.63 7.32 1.83
C ARG A 79 -19.68 6.57 0.91
N PRO A 80 -20.09 5.44 0.32
CA PRO A 80 -19.30 4.76 -0.71
C PRO A 80 -19.00 5.69 -1.89
N VAL A 81 -17.75 5.71 -2.34
CA VAL A 81 -17.22 6.55 -3.42
C VAL A 81 -16.63 5.65 -4.49
N ASP A 82 -16.85 6.01 -5.76
CA ASP A 82 -16.18 5.35 -6.89
C ASP A 82 -14.67 5.38 -6.73
N GLY A 83 -14.01 4.24 -6.96
CA GLY A 83 -12.57 4.12 -6.72
C GLY A 83 -11.73 5.06 -7.59
N ALA A 84 -12.15 5.34 -8.84
CA ALA A 84 -11.43 6.30 -9.68
C ALA A 84 -11.49 7.72 -9.08
N LEU A 85 -12.66 8.13 -8.61
CA LEU A 85 -12.81 9.41 -7.92
C LEU A 85 -11.97 9.44 -6.63
N PHE A 86 -11.98 8.35 -5.85
CA PHE A 86 -11.17 8.29 -4.63
C PHE A 86 -9.67 8.40 -4.93
N ALA A 87 -9.19 7.77 -6.01
CA ALA A 87 -7.80 7.87 -6.42
C ALA A 87 -7.37 9.33 -6.68
N GLU A 88 -8.22 10.13 -7.31
CA GLU A 88 -7.98 11.56 -7.54
C GLU A 88 -7.99 12.37 -6.23
N LEU A 89 -8.74 11.94 -5.23
CA LEU A 89 -8.83 12.59 -3.93
C LEU A 89 -7.68 12.25 -2.98
N ILE A 90 -6.77 11.35 -3.35
CA ILE A 90 -5.57 11.05 -2.54
C ILE A 90 -4.74 12.33 -2.38
N PRO A 91 -4.55 12.82 -1.13
CA PRO A 91 -3.96 14.15 -0.92
C PRO A 91 -2.46 14.23 -1.24
N PHE A 92 -1.75 13.10 -1.25
CA PHE A 92 -0.32 13.05 -1.56
C PHE A 92 -0.10 12.81 -3.05
N ASN A 93 0.48 13.77 -3.76
CA ASN A 93 0.74 13.67 -5.20
C ASN A 93 1.59 12.43 -5.55
N GLU A 94 2.62 12.13 -4.77
CA GLU A 94 3.44 10.94 -4.96
C GLU A 94 2.60 9.67 -4.88
N THR A 95 1.80 9.52 -3.82
CA THR A 95 0.96 8.33 -3.61
C THR A 95 -0.14 8.23 -4.67
N ARG A 96 -0.74 9.35 -5.06
CA ARG A 96 -1.74 9.38 -6.13
C ARG A 96 -1.16 8.88 -7.45
N ASN A 97 -0.03 9.41 -7.86
CA ASN A 97 0.68 8.99 -9.07
C ASN A 97 1.12 7.52 -8.99
N TYR A 98 1.61 7.09 -7.83
CA TYR A 98 1.97 5.70 -7.59
C TYR A 98 0.77 4.76 -7.79
N VAL A 99 -0.37 5.06 -7.19
CA VAL A 99 -1.60 4.26 -7.31
C VAL A 99 -2.06 4.19 -8.77
N GLN A 100 -2.12 5.32 -9.47
CA GLN A 100 -2.50 5.39 -10.88
C GLN A 100 -1.58 4.53 -11.74
N ASN A 101 -0.26 4.64 -11.56
CA ASN A 101 0.72 3.87 -12.31
C ASN A 101 0.63 2.36 -12.00
N VAL A 102 0.50 1.97 -10.73
CA VAL A 102 0.39 0.55 -10.34
C VAL A 102 -0.86 -0.09 -10.97
N ILE A 103 -2.00 0.59 -10.90
CA ILE A 103 -3.25 0.05 -11.46
C ILE A 103 -3.19 -0.01 -12.98
N ALA A 104 -2.69 1.03 -13.66
CA ALA A 104 -2.53 1.04 -15.11
C ALA A 104 -1.56 -0.06 -15.57
N ASN A 105 -0.40 -0.20 -14.90
CA ASN A 105 0.58 -1.24 -15.21
C ASN A 105 0.03 -2.64 -14.94
N THR A 106 -0.75 -2.84 -13.89
CA THR A 106 -1.40 -4.13 -13.60
C THR A 106 -2.30 -4.56 -14.76
N ALA A 107 -3.10 -3.64 -15.30
CA ALA A 107 -3.94 -3.93 -16.45
C ALA A 107 -3.11 -4.20 -17.72
N ALA A 108 -2.06 -3.41 -17.97
CA ALA A 108 -1.18 -3.59 -19.12
C ALA A 108 -0.44 -4.94 -19.07
N TYR A 109 0.16 -5.29 -17.92
CA TYR A 109 0.84 -6.59 -17.75
C TYR A 109 -0.12 -7.77 -17.85
N ALA A 110 -1.34 -7.65 -17.33
CA ALA A 110 -2.32 -8.70 -17.50
C ALA A 110 -2.67 -8.95 -18.97
N ALA A 111 -2.83 -7.88 -19.76
CA ALA A 111 -3.04 -7.99 -21.20
C ALA A 111 -1.87 -8.67 -21.90
N LEU A 112 -0.63 -8.31 -21.58
CA LEU A 112 0.58 -8.89 -22.16
C LEU A 112 0.79 -10.36 -21.80
N LEU A 113 0.56 -10.71 -20.52
CA LEU A 113 0.87 -12.04 -19.99
C LEU A 113 -0.25 -13.05 -20.20
N ARG A 114 -1.51 -12.60 -20.23
CA ARG A 114 -2.69 -13.47 -20.33
C ARG A 114 -3.43 -13.35 -21.66
N GLY A 115 -3.06 -12.39 -22.51
CA GLY A 115 -3.76 -12.11 -23.77
C GLY A 115 -5.13 -11.43 -23.60
N GLU A 116 -5.53 -11.11 -22.36
CA GLU A 116 -6.82 -10.50 -22.07
C GLU A 116 -6.63 -9.16 -21.34
N PRO A 117 -7.20 -8.05 -21.85
CA PRO A 117 -7.13 -6.77 -21.18
C PRO A 117 -7.98 -6.78 -19.91
N LEU A 118 -7.38 -6.48 -18.76
CA LEU A 118 -8.10 -6.23 -17.52
C LEU A 118 -8.81 -4.86 -17.60
N ARG A 119 -10.09 -4.86 -17.23
CA ARG A 119 -10.81 -3.60 -17.05
C ARG A 119 -10.34 -2.92 -15.77
N LEU A 120 -10.07 -1.62 -15.84
CA LEU A 120 -9.60 -0.84 -14.68
C LEU A 120 -10.66 -0.71 -13.58
N ARG A 121 -11.94 -0.62 -13.97
CA ARG A 121 -13.02 -0.39 -13.03
C ARG A 121 -13.14 -1.46 -11.92
N PRO A 122 -13.02 -2.76 -12.18
CA PRO A 122 -12.97 -3.78 -11.13
C PRO A 122 -11.76 -3.67 -10.21
N LEU A 123 -10.60 -3.22 -10.73
CA LEU A 123 -9.39 -3.01 -9.92
C LEU A 123 -9.53 -1.80 -8.97
N LEU A 124 -10.17 -0.75 -9.44
CA LEU A 124 -10.44 0.46 -8.67
C LEU A 124 -11.54 0.24 -7.63
N GLY A 125 -12.60 -0.49 -8.01
CA GLY A 125 -13.72 -0.83 -7.14
C GLY A 125 -14.47 0.37 -6.60
N THR A 126 -15.04 0.19 -5.41
CA THR A 126 -15.72 1.22 -4.62
C THR A 126 -15.06 1.30 -3.25
N VAL A 127 -14.76 2.50 -2.80
CA VAL A 127 -14.22 2.75 -1.47
C VAL A 127 -15.37 3.09 -0.52
N ALA A 128 -15.64 2.19 0.42
CA ALA A 128 -16.62 2.41 1.49
C ALA A 128 -15.97 3.12 2.69
N PRO A 129 -16.76 3.84 3.52
CA PRO A 129 -16.29 4.36 4.80
C PRO A 129 -15.63 3.26 5.65
N ALA A 130 -14.70 3.65 6.53
CA ALA A 130 -14.01 2.70 7.38
C ALA A 130 -15.00 1.96 8.31
N GLY A 131 -15.00 0.64 8.27
CA GLY A 131 -15.63 -0.19 9.30
C GLY A 131 -14.78 -0.22 10.57
N ALA A 132 -15.34 -0.76 11.67
CA ALA A 132 -14.67 -0.83 12.98
C ALA A 132 -13.33 -1.59 13.00
N SER A 133 -13.01 -2.34 11.94
CA SER A 133 -11.84 -3.24 11.82
C SER A 133 -10.54 -2.59 11.36
N THR A 134 -10.52 -1.32 11.02
CA THR A 134 -9.37 -0.68 10.30
C THR A 134 -8.42 0.12 11.19
N ARG A 135 -8.27 -0.25 12.46
CA ARG A 135 -7.24 0.39 13.31
C ARG A 135 -5.84 -0.05 12.86
N PRO A 136 -4.88 0.89 12.73
CA PRO A 136 -3.48 0.55 12.51
C PRO A 136 -3.01 -0.42 13.61
N GLY A 137 -2.29 -1.47 13.25
CA GLY A 137 -1.57 -2.27 14.25
C GLY A 137 -0.54 -1.36 14.92
N GLU A 138 -0.53 -1.33 16.25
CA GLU A 138 0.30 -0.42 17.03
C GLU A 138 1.81 -0.59 16.75
N ASP A 139 2.21 -1.76 16.25
CA ASP A 139 3.63 -2.12 16.02
C ASP A 139 4.11 -1.94 14.58
N GLU A 140 3.25 -1.50 13.65
CA GLU A 140 3.62 -1.39 12.24
C GLU A 140 4.40 -0.11 11.98
N PRO A 141 5.58 -0.17 11.30
CA PRO A 141 6.35 1.01 10.99
C PRO A 141 5.53 1.99 10.15
N GLN A 142 5.32 3.18 10.66
CA GLN A 142 4.70 4.24 9.89
C GLN A 142 5.78 4.96 9.06
N PRO A 143 5.49 5.36 7.81
CA PRO A 143 6.37 6.22 7.07
C PRO A 143 6.50 7.58 7.79
N ALA A 144 7.58 8.30 7.50
CA ALA A 144 7.77 9.64 8.05
C ALA A 144 6.54 10.53 7.81
N PRO A 145 6.17 11.41 8.76
CA PRO A 145 5.04 12.31 8.58
C PRO A 145 5.23 13.16 7.33
N GLY A 146 4.20 13.20 6.49
CA GLY A 146 4.17 14.07 5.33
C GLY A 146 3.72 15.50 5.70
N PRO A 147 3.89 16.47 4.79
CA PRO A 147 3.53 17.87 5.06
C PRO A 147 2.09 18.08 5.55
N LEU A 148 1.15 17.25 5.10
CA LEU A 148 -0.25 17.33 5.51
C LEU A 148 -0.51 16.72 6.89
N ASP A 149 0.33 15.78 7.34
CA ASP A 149 0.23 15.23 8.70
C ASP A 149 0.63 16.27 9.75
N GLU A 150 1.48 17.23 9.39
CA GLU A 150 1.88 18.36 10.24
C GLU A 150 0.77 19.41 10.34
N ILE A 151 0.04 19.64 9.25
CA ILE A 151 -1.09 20.59 9.24
C ILE A 151 -2.25 20.06 10.08
N ALA A 152 -2.52 18.76 10.05
CA ALA A 152 -3.59 18.14 10.82
C ALA A 152 -3.35 18.07 12.34
N ARG A 153 -2.12 18.38 12.80
CA ARG A 153 -1.73 18.41 14.23
C ARG A 153 -1.78 19.82 14.85
N ARG A 154 -2.07 20.83 14.07
CA ARG A 154 -2.25 22.21 14.51
C ARG A 154 -3.72 22.56 14.67
#